data_2dda25f83284aee29ff53ab0f765a91a
#
_entry.id   2dda25f83284aee29ff53ab0f765a91a
#
_cell.length_a   1.000
_cell.length_b   1.000
_cell.length_c   1.000
_cell.angle_alpha   90.00
_cell.angle_beta   90.00
_cell.angle_gamma   90.00
#
_symmetry.space_group_name_H-M   'P 1'
#
loop_
_entity.id
_entity.type
_entity.pdbx_description
1 polymer ?
#
loop_
_entity_poly.entity_id
_entity_poly.type
_entity_poly.pdbx_seq_one_letter_code
_entity_poly.pdbx_strand_id
1 'polypeptide(L)'
;MPGFRLGFMITPNSLINEIIRAKYSSDISTSGLNQRIFQYFLENDIWKEYTEKLRIHFKEKQLFLIEKLSNIDKISFSKPQGGLSFWIKLPNNITGEAVYFKLIKQGVKIIPGVVFSNDFPNYIRLSFAQCSLEAIDRGVEILKNTIEELDSF
;
A
#
# COMPACT_ATOMS: atom_id res chain seq x y z
N MET A 1 1.09 -8.12 11.84
CA MET A 1 0.96 -6.93 12.73
C MET A 1 2.09 -5.95 12.43
N PRO A 2 1.85 -4.96 11.56
CA PRO A 2 2.91 -4.02 11.11
C PRO A 2 3.56 -3.22 12.25
N GLY A 3 2.79 -2.95 13.31
CA GLY A 3 3.27 -2.20 14.48
C GLY A 3 4.39 -2.86 15.26
N PHE A 4 4.54 -4.17 15.19
CA PHE A 4 5.66 -4.87 15.83
C PHE A 4 6.99 -4.66 15.10
N ARG A 5 6.96 -4.18 13.87
CA ARG A 5 8.16 -3.99 13.06
C ARG A 5 9.02 -5.24 12.96
N LEU A 6 8.40 -6.41 12.96
CA LEU A 6 9.04 -7.70 12.77
C LEU A 6 8.90 -8.15 11.31
N GLY A 7 10.00 -8.60 10.75
CA GLY A 7 10.08 -9.30 9.49
C GLY A 7 10.99 -10.50 9.62
N PHE A 8 10.88 -11.45 8.69
CA PHE A 8 11.80 -12.58 8.62
C PHE A 8 12.18 -12.84 7.17
N MET A 9 13.35 -13.43 7.00
CA MET A 9 13.86 -13.83 5.71
C MET A 9 14.26 -15.31 5.75
N ILE A 10 13.80 -16.06 4.77
CA ILE A 10 14.25 -17.44 4.54
C ILE A 10 15.24 -17.40 3.39
N THR A 11 16.45 -17.94 3.61
CA THR A 11 17.53 -17.85 2.64
C THR A 11 18.27 -19.18 2.54
N PRO A 12 18.88 -19.50 1.37
CA PRO A 12 19.81 -20.61 1.26
C PRO A 12 21.01 -20.46 2.22
N ASN A 13 21.52 -21.59 2.71
CA ASN A 13 22.65 -21.60 3.64
C ASN A 13 23.90 -20.88 3.08
N SER A 14 24.09 -20.88 1.76
CA SER A 14 25.19 -20.18 1.09
C SER A 14 25.20 -18.68 1.27
N LEU A 15 24.05 -18.05 1.56
CA LEU A 15 23.91 -16.59 1.71
C LEU A 15 23.77 -16.15 3.18
N ILE A 16 23.70 -17.09 4.13
CA ILE A 16 23.32 -16.76 5.51
C ILE A 16 24.34 -15.83 6.18
N ASN A 17 25.64 -16.03 5.92
CA ASN A 17 26.70 -15.23 6.52
C ASN A 17 26.72 -13.79 6.00
N GLU A 18 26.48 -13.59 4.73
CA GLU A 18 26.37 -12.26 4.09
C GLU A 18 25.16 -11.49 4.62
N ILE A 19 24.03 -12.19 4.78
CA ILE A 19 22.80 -11.60 5.32
C ILE A 19 22.96 -11.24 6.80
N ILE A 20 23.62 -12.09 7.59
CA ILE A 20 23.92 -11.78 8.99
C ILE A 20 24.81 -10.53 9.09
N ARG A 21 25.84 -10.41 8.26
CA ARG A 21 26.71 -9.22 8.22
C ARG A 21 25.94 -7.97 7.82
N ALA A 22 25.10 -8.06 6.78
CA ALA A 22 24.25 -6.96 6.34
C ALA A 22 23.28 -6.52 7.44
N LYS A 23 22.66 -7.49 8.14
CA LYS A 23 21.79 -7.22 9.28
C LYS A 23 22.53 -6.50 10.42
N TYR A 24 23.72 -6.94 10.74
CA TYR A 24 24.57 -6.31 11.77
C TYR A 24 24.90 -4.84 11.44
N SER A 25 25.01 -4.52 10.13
CA SER A 25 25.28 -3.15 9.68
C SER A 25 24.01 -2.29 9.65
N SER A 26 22.82 -2.89 9.56
CA SER A 26 21.56 -2.17 9.45
C SER A 26 20.90 -1.93 10.81
N ASP A 27 20.80 -2.97 11.61
CA ASP A 27 20.31 -2.94 12.99
C ASP A 27 21.06 -3.98 13.83
N ILE A 28 21.52 -3.60 14.98
CA ILE A 28 22.30 -4.50 15.85
C ILE A 28 21.44 -5.69 16.27
N SER A 29 20.16 -5.47 16.58
CA SER A 29 19.22 -6.54 16.92
C SER A 29 17.78 -6.10 16.76
N THR A 30 16.93 -7.06 16.39
CA THR A 30 15.49 -6.88 16.42
C THR A 30 14.98 -6.97 17.86
N SER A 31 14.03 -6.11 18.26
CA SER A 31 13.48 -6.07 19.62
C SER A 31 13.07 -7.45 20.15
N GLY A 32 13.75 -7.93 21.20
CA GLY A 32 13.44 -9.21 21.84
C GLY A 32 12.04 -9.23 22.47
N LEU A 33 11.59 -8.10 23.03
CA LEU A 33 10.23 -7.99 23.58
C LEU A 33 9.17 -8.23 22.48
N ASN A 34 9.32 -7.56 21.33
CA ASN A 34 8.38 -7.72 20.22
C ASN A 34 8.40 -9.15 19.68
N GLN A 35 9.55 -9.81 19.63
CA GLN A 35 9.66 -11.22 19.25
C GLN A 35 8.92 -12.13 20.24
N ARG A 36 9.04 -11.91 21.55
CA ARG A 36 8.33 -12.70 22.57
C ARG A 36 6.81 -12.51 22.52
N ILE A 37 6.33 -11.27 22.35
CA ILE A 37 4.91 -11.01 22.20
C ILE A 37 4.38 -11.68 20.92
N PHE A 38 5.13 -11.61 19.83
CA PHE A 38 4.73 -12.25 18.56
C PHE A 38 4.76 -13.78 18.66
N GLN A 39 5.73 -14.35 19.36
CA GLN A 39 5.78 -15.79 19.66
C GLN A 39 4.53 -16.23 20.41
N TYR A 40 4.17 -15.52 21.50
CA TYR A 40 2.95 -15.80 22.26
C TYR A 40 1.69 -15.73 21.38
N PHE A 41 1.62 -14.75 20.52
CA PHE A 41 0.52 -14.57 19.58
C PHE A 41 0.38 -15.74 18.60
N LEU A 42 1.49 -16.32 18.15
CA LEU A 42 1.51 -17.50 17.28
C LEU A 42 1.18 -18.78 18.03
N GLU A 43 1.79 -19.02 19.19
CA GLU A 43 1.65 -20.25 19.98
C GLU A 43 0.22 -20.43 20.54
N ASN A 44 -0.50 -19.34 20.78
CA ASN A 44 -1.88 -19.36 21.26
C ASN A 44 -2.92 -19.22 20.13
N ASP A 45 -2.52 -19.34 18.89
CA ASP A 45 -3.42 -19.28 17.72
C ASP A 45 -4.23 -17.97 17.56
N ILE A 46 -3.89 -16.93 18.31
CA ILE A 46 -4.57 -15.61 18.30
C ILE A 46 -4.54 -15.00 16.90
N TRP A 47 -3.49 -15.30 16.14
CA TRP A 47 -3.31 -14.79 14.78
C TRP A 47 -4.40 -15.26 13.80
N LYS A 48 -4.99 -16.44 14.02
CA LYS A 48 -6.00 -17.03 13.12
C LYS A 48 -7.25 -16.15 13.09
N GLU A 49 -7.83 -15.90 14.24
CA GLU A 49 -9.02 -15.05 14.37
C GLU A 49 -8.73 -13.60 13.96
N TYR A 50 -7.59 -13.08 14.38
CA TYR A 50 -7.17 -11.72 14.05
C TYR A 50 -7.01 -11.49 12.53
N THR A 51 -6.31 -12.39 11.84
CA THR A 51 -6.10 -12.28 10.41
C THR A 51 -7.39 -12.46 9.61
N GLU A 52 -8.30 -13.33 10.06
CA GLU A 52 -9.59 -13.51 9.42
C GLU A 52 -10.46 -12.24 9.53
N LYS A 53 -10.54 -11.64 10.71
CA LYS A 53 -11.23 -10.34 10.89
C LYS A 53 -10.65 -9.25 9.99
N LEU A 54 -9.32 -9.17 9.92
CA LEU A 54 -8.66 -8.20 9.02
C LEU A 54 -8.96 -8.49 7.55
N ARG A 55 -8.94 -9.76 7.15
CA ARG A 55 -9.22 -10.16 5.77
C ARG A 55 -10.62 -9.74 5.32
N ILE A 56 -11.62 -9.97 6.16
CA ILE A 56 -13.01 -9.57 5.92
C ILE A 56 -13.09 -8.04 5.81
N HIS A 57 -12.56 -7.32 6.79
CA HIS A 57 -12.60 -5.86 6.84
C HIS A 57 -11.93 -5.19 5.62
N PHE A 58 -10.73 -5.66 5.24
CA PHE A 58 -10.04 -5.09 4.09
C PHE A 58 -10.64 -5.55 2.75
N LYS A 59 -11.28 -6.70 2.70
CA LYS A 59 -11.98 -7.18 1.51
C LYS A 59 -13.15 -6.28 1.14
N GLU A 60 -13.94 -5.86 2.11
CA GLU A 60 -15.04 -4.91 1.92
C GLU A 60 -14.53 -3.60 1.31
N LYS A 61 -13.52 -2.98 1.92
CA LYS A 61 -12.91 -1.74 1.41
C LYS A 61 -12.30 -1.91 0.02
N GLN A 62 -11.65 -3.04 -0.23
CA GLN A 62 -11.06 -3.35 -1.52
C GLN A 62 -12.12 -3.42 -2.63
N LEU A 63 -13.23 -4.13 -2.39
CA LEU A 63 -14.31 -4.26 -3.36
C LEU A 63 -14.97 -2.91 -3.64
N PHE A 64 -15.23 -2.14 -2.59
CA PHE A 64 -15.76 -0.79 -2.72
C PHE A 64 -14.85 0.12 -3.55
N LEU A 65 -13.54 0.10 -3.27
CA LEU A 65 -12.57 0.89 -4.03
C LEU A 65 -12.46 0.43 -5.50
N ILE A 66 -12.53 -0.88 -5.77
CA ILE A 66 -12.56 -1.42 -7.15
C ILE A 66 -13.77 -0.86 -7.91
N GLU A 67 -14.95 -0.90 -7.30
CA GLU A 67 -16.18 -0.35 -7.89
C GLU A 67 -16.00 1.12 -8.24
N LYS A 68 -15.55 1.91 -7.29
CA LYS A 68 -15.36 3.36 -7.48
C LYS A 68 -14.29 3.70 -8.53
N LEU A 69 -13.13 3.03 -8.51
CA LEU A 69 -12.08 3.24 -9.51
C LEU A 69 -12.50 2.79 -10.90
N SER A 70 -13.37 1.78 -11.03
CA SER A 70 -13.87 1.29 -12.32
C SER A 70 -14.77 2.30 -13.04
N ASN A 71 -15.26 3.34 -12.33
CA ASN A 71 -16.03 4.43 -12.89
C ASN A 71 -15.17 5.61 -13.41
N ILE A 72 -13.85 5.44 -13.45
CA ILE A 72 -12.90 6.41 -14.01
C ILE A 72 -12.34 5.84 -15.32
N ASP A 73 -12.85 6.27 -16.45
CA ASP A 73 -12.58 5.66 -17.77
C ASP A 73 -11.11 5.75 -18.21
N LYS A 74 -10.39 6.75 -17.72
CA LYS A 74 -9.02 7.09 -18.21
C LYS A 74 -7.88 6.46 -17.42
N ILE A 75 -8.18 5.66 -16.41
CA ILE A 75 -7.15 4.96 -15.62
C ILE A 75 -7.21 3.47 -15.89
N SER A 76 -6.10 2.80 -15.57
CA SER A 76 -6.07 1.35 -15.53
C SER A 76 -5.39 0.86 -14.26
N PHE A 77 -5.87 -0.24 -13.71
CA PHE A 77 -5.29 -0.88 -12.53
C PHE A 77 -5.52 -2.38 -12.57
N SER A 78 -4.60 -3.14 -11.98
CA SER A 78 -4.82 -4.56 -11.73
C SER A 78 -5.55 -4.74 -10.40
N LYS A 79 -6.53 -5.65 -10.36
CA LYS A 79 -7.21 -6.00 -9.11
C LYS A 79 -6.23 -6.74 -8.21
N PRO A 80 -5.82 -6.18 -7.05
CA PRO A 80 -4.85 -6.84 -6.19
C PRO A 80 -5.45 -8.08 -5.55
N GLN A 81 -4.72 -9.19 -5.56
CA GLN A 81 -5.11 -10.41 -4.86
C GLN A 81 -4.85 -10.33 -3.35
N GLY A 82 -4.09 -9.35 -2.92
CA GLY A 82 -3.75 -9.07 -1.52
C GLY A 82 -3.09 -7.71 -1.36
N GLY A 83 -2.73 -7.38 -0.12
CA GLY A 83 -2.17 -6.08 0.21
C GLY A 83 -3.22 -5.00 0.42
N LEU A 84 -2.76 -3.77 0.68
CA LEU A 84 -3.57 -2.67 1.17
C LEU A 84 -3.48 -1.43 0.27
N SER A 85 -3.04 -1.59 -0.98
CA SER A 85 -2.88 -0.49 -1.93
C SER A 85 -3.12 -0.96 -3.36
N PHE A 86 -3.52 -0.01 -4.19
CA PHE A 86 -3.66 -0.15 -5.64
C PHE A 86 -2.50 0.51 -6.34
N TRP A 87 -2.04 -0.11 -7.42
CA TRP A 87 -1.12 0.48 -8.39
C TRP A 87 -1.95 0.89 -9.60
N ILE A 88 -2.02 2.19 -9.83
CA ILE A 88 -2.93 2.79 -10.82
C ILE A 88 -2.08 3.48 -11.88
N LYS A 89 -2.32 3.14 -13.13
CA LYS A 89 -1.77 3.82 -14.29
C LYS A 89 -2.70 4.97 -14.70
N LEU A 90 -2.14 6.15 -14.79
CA LEU A 90 -2.78 7.37 -15.29
C LEU A 90 -2.69 7.46 -16.82
N PRO A 91 -3.43 8.36 -17.47
CA PRO A 91 -3.20 8.75 -18.85
C PRO A 91 -1.73 9.12 -19.11
N ASN A 92 -1.24 8.86 -20.32
CA ASN A 92 0.18 9.01 -20.63
C ASN A 92 0.68 10.49 -20.56
N ASN A 93 -0.21 11.44 -20.69
CA ASN A 93 0.03 12.88 -20.59
C ASN A 93 0.00 13.42 -19.16
N ILE A 94 -0.34 12.59 -18.18
CA ILE A 94 -0.47 12.98 -16.76
C ILE A 94 0.58 12.28 -15.92
N THR A 95 1.38 13.06 -15.17
CA THR A 95 2.35 12.49 -14.23
C THR A 95 1.75 12.28 -12.84
N GLY A 96 2.22 11.24 -12.14
CA GLY A 96 1.83 10.98 -10.75
C GLY A 96 2.17 12.12 -9.81
N GLU A 97 3.23 12.88 -10.09
CA GLU A 97 3.62 14.07 -9.31
C GLU A 97 2.62 15.22 -9.50
N ALA A 98 2.17 15.49 -10.74
CA ALA A 98 1.16 16.50 -11.00
C ALA A 98 -0.15 16.19 -10.25
N VAL A 99 -0.59 14.94 -10.28
CA VAL A 99 -1.75 14.46 -9.52
C VAL A 99 -1.50 14.63 -8.02
N TYR A 100 -0.33 14.23 -7.50
CA TYR A 100 0.00 14.34 -6.09
C TYR A 100 -0.10 15.78 -5.58
N PHE A 101 0.48 16.76 -6.30
CA PHE A 101 0.47 18.16 -5.86
C PHE A 101 -0.93 18.79 -5.87
N LYS A 102 -1.84 18.33 -6.71
CA LYS A 102 -3.24 18.76 -6.69
C LYS A 102 -4.02 18.10 -5.57
N LEU A 103 -3.87 16.79 -5.40
CA LEU A 103 -4.59 15.99 -4.41
C LEU A 103 -4.23 16.37 -2.97
N ILE A 104 -2.94 16.62 -2.69
CA ILE A 104 -2.51 16.95 -1.32
C ILE A 104 -3.13 18.24 -0.79
N LYS A 105 -3.40 19.21 -1.67
CA LYS A 105 -4.09 20.46 -1.34
C LYS A 105 -5.56 20.24 -0.98
N GLN A 106 -6.13 19.12 -1.41
CA GLN A 106 -7.52 18.73 -1.16
C GLN A 106 -7.62 17.65 -0.05
N GLY A 107 -6.52 17.40 0.67
CA GLY A 107 -6.46 16.43 1.79
C GLY A 107 -6.39 14.98 1.35
N VAL A 108 -6.13 14.68 0.08
CA VAL A 108 -5.93 13.32 -0.43
C VAL A 108 -4.45 13.05 -0.65
N LYS A 109 -3.92 11.99 -0.03
CA LYS A 109 -2.52 11.61 -0.12
C LYS A 109 -2.35 10.32 -0.91
N ILE A 110 -1.55 10.38 -1.96
CA ILE A 110 -1.11 9.24 -2.75
C ILE A 110 0.43 9.21 -2.78
N ILE A 111 1.02 8.18 -3.38
CA ILE A 111 2.46 8.14 -3.64
C ILE A 111 2.68 8.08 -5.15
N PRO A 112 3.40 9.05 -5.74
CA PRO A 112 3.76 9.02 -7.17
C PRO A 112 4.64 7.82 -7.49
N GLY A 113 4.49 7.26 -8.71
CA GLY A 113 5.24 6.09 -9.14
C GLY A 113 6.75 6.32 -9.23
N VAL A 114 7.19 7.53 -9.54
CA VAL A 114 8.62 7.91 -9.60
C VAL A 114 9.37 7.67 -8.28
N VAL A 115 8.68 7.63 -7.15
CA VAL A 115 9.27 7.28 -5.84
C VAL A 115 9.79 5.83 -5.83
N PHE A 116 9.28 4.96 -6.70
CA PHE A 116 9.67 3.55 -6.81
C PHE A 116 10.65 3.31 -7.96
N SER A 117 10.43 3.96 -9.12
CA SER A 117 11.34 3.97 -10.28
C SER A 117 10.98 5.10 -11.23
N ASN A 118 11.98 5.66 -11.90
CA ASN A 118 11.80 6.66 -12.97
C ASN A 118 11.02 6.09 -14.19
N ASP A 119 10.85 4.77 -14.28
CA ASP A 119 10.07 4.12 -15.33
C ASP A 119 8.55 4.27 -15.12
N PHE A 120 8.11 4.79 -13.97
CA PHE A 120 6.70 4.92 -13.61
C PHE A 120 6.23 6.38 -13.41
N PRO A 121 6.52 7.29 -14.34
CA PRO A 121 6.14 8.72 -14.18
C PRO A 121 4.63 8.93 -14.17
N ASN A 122 3.87 8.11 -14.89
CA ASN A 122 2.40 8.17 -15.00
C ASN A 122 1.69 7.12 -14.13
N TYR A 123 2.30 6.74 -13.00
CA TYR A 123 1.68 5.84 -12.04
C TYR A 123 1.52 6.48 -10.67
N ILE A 124 0.55 5.99 -9.93
CA ILE A 124 0.33 6.34 -8.53
C ILE A 124 0.04 5.08 -7.69
N ARG A 125 0.45 5.11 -6.44
CA ARG A 125 0.06 4.13 -5.43
C ARG A 125 -0.97 4.76 -4.49
N LEU A 126 -2.16 4.15 -4.44
CA LEU A 126 -3.26 4.54 -3.57
C LEU A 126 -3.47 3.49 -2.47
N SER A 127 -3.36 3.88 -1.19
CA SER A 127 -3.62 3.02 -0.04
C SER A 127 -5.00 3.28 0.55
N PHE A 128 -5.70 2.21 0.95
CA PHE A 128 -7.06 2.29 1.51
C PHE A 128 -7.18 1.81 2.96
N ALA A 129 -6.08 1.33 3.55
CA ALA A 129 -6.11 0.62 4.82
C ALA A 129 -6.72 1.41 5.98
N GLN A 130 -6.38 2.69 6.11
CA GLN A 130 -6.78 3.53 7.24
C GLN A 130 -8.03 4.38 6.97
N CYS A 131 -8.58 4.32 5.77
CA CYS A 131 -9.73 5.12 5.37
C CYS A 131 -11.05 4.45 5.74
N SER A 132 -12.08 5.24 6.10
CA SER A 132 -13.47 4.77 6.10
C SER A 132 -14.00 4.67 4.67
N LEU A 133 -15.14 4.02 4.47
CA LEU A 133 -15.77 3.93 3.14
C LEU A 133 -16.13 5.31 2.58
N GLU A 134 -16.62 6.22 3.45
CA GLU A 134 -16.95 7.60 3.08
C GLU A 134 -15.70 8.39 2.67
N ALA A 135 -14.56 8.15 3.35
CA ALA A 135 -13.30 8.79 3.00
C ALA A 135 -12.75 8.24 1.67
N ILE A 136 -12.93 6.95 1.40
CA ILE A 136 -12.59 6.33 0.11
C ILE A 136 -13.44 6.95 -1.00
N ASP A 137 -14.75 7.02 -0.83
CA ASP A 137 -15.68 7.59 -1.81
C ASP A 137 -15.28 9.02 -2.18
N ARG A 138 -15.17 9.87 -1.18
CA ARG A 138 -14.76 11.27 -1.36
C ARG A 138 -13.37 11.39 -1.99
N GLY A 139 -12.41 10.56 -1.57
CA GLY A 139 -11.04 10.59 -2.10
C GLY A 139 -10.98 10.18 -3.58
N VAL A 140 -11.79 9.20 -3.99
CA VAL A 140 -11.88 8.77 -5.40
C VAL A 140 -12.56 9.84 -6.25
N GLU A 141 -13.59 10.51 -5.76
CA GLU A 141 -14.24 11.61 -6.46
C GLU A 141 -13.26 12.77 -6.71
N ILE A 142 -12.48 13.16 -5.70
CA ILE A 142 -11.43 14.17 -5.84
C ILE A 142 -10.35 13.72 -6.84
N LEU A 143 -9.95 12.45 -6.82
CA LEU A 143 -9.00 11.88 -7.78
C LEU A 143 -9.54 11.97 -9.21
N LYS A 144 -10.78 11.58 -9.43
CA LYS A 144 -11.47 11.65 -10.73
C LYS A 144 -11.44 13.07 -11.28
N ASN A 145 -11.96 14.03 -10.52
CA ASN A 145 -12.01 15.44 -10.93
C ASN A 145 -10.61 16.01 -11.23
N THR A 146 -9.61 15.61 -10.44
CA THR A 146 -8.21 16.02 -10.65
C THR A 146 -7.64 15.47 -11.96
N ILE A 147 -7.95 14.22 -12.31
CA ILE A 147 -7.52 13.62 -13.58
C ILE A 147 -8.22 14.28 -14.76
N GLU A 148 -9.52 14.51 -14.69
CA GLU A 148 -10.29 15.19 -15.72
C GLU A 148 -9.78 16.63 -15.97
N GLU A 149 -9.48 17.36 -14.90
CA GLU A 149 -8.90 18.70 -15.01
C GLU A 149 -7.53 18.67 -15.70
N LEU A 150 -6.63 17.73 -15.31
CA LEU A 150 -5.29 17.64 -15.89
C LEU A 150 -5.28 17.13 -17.34
N ASP A 151 -6.28 16.37 -17.74
CA ASP A 151 -6.39 15.82 -19.10
C ASP A 151 -7.04 16.81 -20.10
N SER A 152 -7.60 17.90 -19.59
CA SER A 152 -8.22 18.95 -20.42
C SER A 152 -7.23 20.01 -20.91
N PHE A 153 -5.95 19.91 -20.49
CA PHE A 153 -4.84 20.77 -20.89
C PHE A 153 -3.87 20.03 -21.80
#